data_673c44b6225ec0bae712833fa0d5840d
#
_entry.id   673c44b6225ec0bae712833fa0d5840d
#
_cell.length_a   1.000
_cell.length_b   1.000
_cell.length_c   1.000
_cell.angle_alpha   90.00
_cell.angle_beta   90.00
_cell.angle_gamma   90.00
#
_symmetry.space_group_name_H-M   'P 1'
#
loop_
_entity.id
_entity.type
_entity.pdbx_description
1 polymer ?
#
loop_
_entity_poly.entity_id
_entity_poly.type
_entity_poly.pdbx_seq_one_letter_code
_entity_poly.pdbx_strand_id
1 'polypeptide(L)'
;MGKYQQNVCTITLGKCMKALNLPASYYFIWLFFKLPILVIFGIFLFPFIENKLDQNKFSKIILISVLISILSILVLFIILNISLYDELRHIMFLIPLILITGFSFLYLFNRKIFIVLGSFTVIFFTLENININPYQYTWMNSSAKIFDINKNFETDYWGISNKNLSKKIEQDYVNKKFIKQNCIYGGQYAEVFLKKYGFKCFKSYSELDGAKNRPYYVIKNVRNVKRSNPKDCSLILNEKYNYILSKQEINLGSLWYCD
;
A
#
# COMPACT_ATOMS: atom_id res chain seq x y z
N MET A 1 -14.46 -1.52 24.64
CA MET A 1 -13.82 -1.79 23.34
C MET A 1 -12.34 -2.01 23.57
N GLY A 2 -11.84 -3.24 23.38
CA GLY A 2 -10.42 -3.54 23.54
C GLY A 2 -9.60 -2.77 22.51
N LYS A 3 -8.74 -1.87 22.97
CA LYS A 3 -7.73 -1.24 22.09
C LYS A 3 -6.79 -2.36 21.62
N TYR A 4 -6.89 -2.75 20.37
CA TYR A 4 -5.95 -3.68 19.75
C TYR A 4 -4.59 -2.97 19.72
N GLN A 5 -3.74 -3.28 20.69
CA GLN A 5 -2.44 -2.61 20.88
C GLN A 5 -1.39 -3.21 19.94
N GLN A 6 -1.61 -3.14 18.63
CA GLN A 6 -0.51 -3.39 17.72
C GLN A 6 0.27 -2.09 17.52
N ASN A 7 1.48 -2.05 18.05
CA ASN A 7 2.41 -0.94 17.86
C ASN A 7 3.04 -1.02 16.46
N VAL A 8 2.17 -1.14 15.43
CA VAL A 8 2.57 -1.22 14.04
C VAL A 8 2.96 0.16 13.57
N CYS A 9 4.07 0.25 12.88
CA CYS A 9 4.58 1.45 12.25
C CYS A 9 4.31 1.39 10.75
N THR A 10 3.57 2.37 10.22
CA THR A 10 3.42 2.58 8.78
C THR A 10 4.33 3.71 8.33
N ILE A 11 5.20 3.44 7.35
CA ILE A 11 6.08 4.49 6.80
C ILE A 11 5.23 5.42 5.93
N THR A 12 5.21 6.69 6.29
CA THR A 12 4.44 7.74 5.61
C THR A 12 5.31 8.99 5.51
N LEU A 13 5.61 9.45 4.29
CA LEU A 13 6.53 10.56 4.00
C LEU A 13 7.88 10.40 4.73
N GLY A 14 8.46 9.20 4.69
CA GLY A 14 9.74 8.87 5.31
C GLY A 14 9.73 8.71 6.83
N LYS A 15 8.59 8.96 7.48
CA LYS A 15 8.44 8.84 8.95
C LYS A 15 7.68 7.59 9.32
N CYS A 16 8.08 6.97 10.40
CA CYS A 16 7.35 5.87 11.04
C CYS A 16 6.17 6.45 11.83
N MET A 17 4.96 6.31 11.33
CA MET A 17 3.74 6.70 12.03
C MET A 17 3.17 5.49 12.77
N LYS A 18 3.13 5.57 14.10
CA LYS A 18 2.64 4.49 14.96
C LYS A 18 1.12 4.50 15.01
N ALA A 19 0.50 3.33 14.83
CA ALA A 19 -0.95 3.17 14.79
C ALA A 19 -1.71 3.71 16.01
N LEU A 20 -1.07 3.74 17.18
CA LEU A 20 -1.68 4.22 18.43
C LEU A 20 -1.78 5.75 18.54
N ASN A 21 -0.92 6.49 17.83
CA ASN A 21 -0.83 7.96 17.91
C ASN A 21 -0.69 8.55 16.50
N LEU A 22 -1.72 8.36 15.69
CA LEU A 22 -1.72 8.88 14.33
C LEU A 22 -2.09 10.37 14.30
N PRO A 23 -1.30 11.21 13.65
CA PRO A 23 -1.70 12.59 13.41
C PRO A 23 -2.86 12.63 12.41
N ALA A 24 -3.74 13.65 12.52
CA ALA A 24 -4.83 13.84 11.58
C ALA A 24 -4.37 13.91 10.10
N SER A 25 -3.16 14.43 9.86
CA SER A 25 -2.55 14.49 8.53
C SER A 25 -2.37 13.12 7.86
N TYR A 26 -2.25 12.04 8.65
CA TYR A 26 -2.11 10.68 8.11
C TYR A 26 -3.24 10.32 7.14
N TYR A 27 -4.49 10.58 7.54
CA TYR A 27 -5.68 10.28 6.73
C TYR A 27 -5.65 11.03 5.39
N PHE A 28 -5.36 12.32 5.44
CA PHE A 28 -5.34 13.18 4.26
C PHE A 28 -4.17 12.84 3.32
N ILE A 29 -2.99 12.51 3.86
CA ILE A 29 -1.82 12.11 3.08
C ILE A 29 -2.15 10.84 2.28
N TRP A 30 -2.66 9.80 2.93
CA TRP A 30 -2.95 8.55 2.25
C TRP A 30 -4.13 8.68 1.27
N LEU A 31 -5.19 9.40 1.61
CA LEU A 31 -6.27 9.70 0.66
C LEU A 31 -5.74 10.46 -0.56
N PHE A 32 -4.89 11.46 -0.35
CA PHE A 32 -4.32 12.24 -1.44
C PHE A 32 -3.50 11.37 -2.40
N PHE A 33 -2.67 10.45 -1.91
CA PHE A 33 -1.83 9.63 -2.76
C PHE A 33 -2.51 8.37 -3.33
N LYS A 34 -3.59 7.91 -2.72
CA LYS A 34 -4.35 6.72 -3.17
C LYS A 34 -5.55 7.04 -4.07
N LEU A 35 -5.97 8.29 -4.16
CA LEU A 35 -7.04 8.70 -5.07
C LEU A 35 -6.48 9.18 -6.41
N PRO A 36 -7.19 8.94 -7.54
CA PRO A 36 -6.83 9.57 -8.80
C PRO A 36 -6.84 11.10 -8.69
N ILE A 37 -5.83 11.76 -9.23
CA ILE A 37 -5.68 13.23 -9.15
C ILE A 37 -6.92 13.94 -9.69
N LEU A 38 -7.53 13.42 -10.75
CA LEU A 38 -8.74 13.99 -11.34
C LEU A 38 -9.92 14.03 -10.36
N VAL A 39 -10.03 13.02 -9.48
CA VAL A 39 -11.07 12.98 -8.44
C VAL A 39 -10.82 14.06 -7.39
N ILE A 40 -9.57 14.21 -6.97
CA ILE A 40 -9.17 15.26 -6.02
C ILE A 40 -9.48 16.63 -6.61
N PHE A 41 -9.11 16.84 -7.88
CA PHE A 41 -9.44 18.07 -8.60
C PHE A 41 -10.96 18.30 -8.66
N GLY A 42 -11.74 17.24 -8.97
CA GLY A 42 -13.20 17.32 -8.97
C GLY A 42 -13.78 17.82 -7.65
N ILE A 43 -13.25 17.35 -6.52
CA ILE A 43 -13.71 17.81 -5.18
C ILE A 43 -13.43 19.31 -4.99
N PHE A 44 -12.29 19.79 -5.42
CA PHE A 44 -11.93 21.21 -5.33
C PHE A 44 -12.79 22.11 -6.23
N LEU A 45 -13.51 21.56 -7.22
CA LEU A 45 -14.45 22.31 -8.05
C LEU A 45 -15.79 22.61 -7.34
N PHE A 46 -16.04 22.05 -6.17
CA PHE A 46 -17.30 22.24 -5.44
C PHE A 46 -17.77 23.70 -5.37
N PRO A 47 -16.93 24.70 -4.99
CA PRO A 47 -17.37 26.10 -4.92
C PRO A 47 -17.82 26.68 -6.28
N PHE A 48 -17.28 26.16 -7.39
CA PHE A 48 -17.58 26.68 -8.74
C PHE A 48 -18.84 26.08 -9.39
N ILE A 49 -19.42 25.04 -8.75
CA ILE A 49 -20.60 24.34 -9.28
C ILE A 49 -21.87 24.57 -8.47
N GLU A 50 -21.78 25.36 -7.40
CA GLU A 50 -22.94 25.62 -6.49
C GLU A 50 -24.17 26.04 -7.24
N ASN A 51 -24.08 27.03 -8.14
CA ASN A 51 -25.21 27.53 -8.95
C ASN A 51 -25.82 26.44 -9.84
N LYS A 52 -25.03 25.48 -10.33
CA LYS A 52 -25.52 24.35 -11.15
C LYS A 52 -26.20 23.28 -10.29
N LEU A 53 -25.75 23.09 -9.07
CA LEU A 53 -26.39 22.21 -8.09
C LEU A 53 -27.79 22.71 -7.71
N ASP A 54 -27.99 24.01 -7.65
CA ASP A 54 -29.28 24.60 -7.31
C ASP A 54 -30.38 24.33 -8.34
N GLN A 55 -30.01 24.08 -9.59
CA GLN A 55 -30.98 23.73 -10.65
C GLN A 55 -31.63 22.36 -10.45
N ASN A 56 -31.02 21.45 -9.69
CA ASN A 56 -31.57 20.14 -9.36
C ASN A 56 -31.44 19.85 -7.85
N LYS A 57 -32.50 20.27 -7.10
CA LYS A 57 -32.54 20.14 -5.63
C LYS A 57 -32.29 18.72 -5.14
N PHE A 58 -32.78 17.68 -5.83
CA PHE A 58 -32.62 16.29 -5.44
C PHE A 58 -31.15 15.86 -5.56
N SER A 59 -30.50 16.13 -6.68
CA SER A 59 -29.06 15.83 -6.87
C SER A 59 -28.18 16.60 -5.90
N LYS A 60 -28.53 17.88 -5.60
CA LYS A 60 -27.83 18.70 -4.60
C LYS A 60 -27.89 18.04 -3.21
N ILE A 61 -29.08 17.64 -2.76
CA ILE A 61 -29.24 16.99 -1.45
C ILE A 61 -28.42 15.74 -1.36
N ILE A 62 -28.47 14.86 -2.35
CA ILE A 62 -27.71 13.60 -2.35
C ILE A 62 -26.20 13.88 -2.27
N LEU A 63 -25.67 14.71 -3.17
CA LEU A 63 -24.21 14.96 -3.23
C LEU A 63 -23.69 15.65 -1.95
N ILE A 64 -24.45 16.60 -1.40
CA ILE A 64 -24.08 17.25 -0.14
C ILE A 64 -24.16 16.25 1.02
N SER A 65 -25.19 15.39 1.08
CA SER A 65 -25.32 14.39 2.13
C SER A 65 -24.15 13.39 2.09
N VAL A 66 -23.74 12.95 0.90
CA VAL A 66 -22.57 12.07 0.73
C VAL A 66 -21.30 12.78 1.20
N LEU A 67 -21.09 14.04 0.80
CA LEU A 67 -19.92 14.82 1.23
C LEU A 67 -19.88 15.00 2.74
N ILE A 68 -21.01 15.36 3.37
CA ILE A 68 -21.12 15.48 4.82
C ILE A 68 -20.82 14.14 5.50
N SER A 69 -21.33 13.03 4.96
CA SER A 69 -21.07 11.69 5.50
C SER A 69 -19.58 11.35 5.47
N ILE A 70 -18.89 11.61 4.35
CA ILE A 70 -17.45 11.41 4.22
C ILE A 70 -16.69 12.22 5.28
N LEU A 71 -17.00 13.53 5.38
CA LEU A 71 -16.34 14.41 6.33
C LEU A 71 -16.62 14.01 7.78
N SER A 72 -17.88 13.68 8.10
CA SER A 72 -18.26 13.23 9.44
C SER A 72 -17.52 11.98 9.87
N ILE A 73 -17.38 11.00 8.98
CA ILE A 73 -16.63 9.78 9.27
C ILE A 73 -15.14 10.08 9.50
N LEU A 74 -14.52 10.90 8.66
CA LEU A 74 -13.11 11.29 8.85
C LEU A 74 -12.91 12.04 10.17
N VAL A 75 -13.80 12.97 10.49
CA VAL A 75 -13.77 13.72 11.77
C VAL A 75 -13.93 12.78 12.96
N LEU A 76 -14.86 11.81 12.90
CA LEU A 76 -15.03 10.81 13.95
C LEU A 76 -13.77 9.97 14.15
N PHE A 77 -13.12 9.53 13.08
CA PHE A 77 -11.86 8.76 13.17
C PHE A 77 -10.75 9.56 13.85
N ILE A 78 -10.67 10.87 13.54
CA ILE A 78 -9.67 11.78 14.15
C ILE A 78 -10.00 12.03 15.64
N ILE A 79 -11.25 12.38 15.98
CA ILE A 79 -11.65 12.70 17.36
C ILE A 79 -11.52 11.47 18.27
N LEU A 80 -11.95 10.31 17.79
CA LEU A 80 -11.90 9.07 18.57
C LEU A 80 -10.52 8.43 18.59
N ASN A 81 -9.51 9.04 17.95
CA ASN A 81 -8.17 8.51 17.82
C ASN A 81 -8.17 7.02 17.42
N ILE A 82 -8.93 6.69 16.38
CA ILE A 82 -9.05 5.30 15.92
C ILE A 82 -7.72 4.87 15.34
N SER A 83 -7.17 3.80 15.89
CA SER A 83 -5.90 3.24 15.43
C SER A 83 -6.05 2.71 14.01
N LEU A 84 -5.42 3.37 13.05
CA LEU A 84 -5.26 2.87 11.70
C LEU A 84 -3.83 2.33 11.52
N TYR A 85 -3.73 1.30 10.72
CA TYR A 85 -2.46 0.77 10.25
C TYR A 85 -2.67 0.26 8.82
N ASP A 86 -1.58 0.02 8.12
CA ASP A 86 -1.62 -0.46 6.76
C ASP A 86 -2.42 0.49 5.84
N GLU A 87 -2.00 1.76 5.79
CA GLU A 87 -2.53 2.80 4.90
C GLU A 87 -4.03 3.12 5.13
N LEU A 88 -4.87 3.03 4.07
CA LEU A 88 -6.30 3.31 4.11
C LEU A 88 -7.19 2.09 4.37
N ARG A 89 -6.61 0.94 4.73
CA ARG A 89 -7.33 -0.33 4.83
C ARG A 89 -8.66 -0.22 5.59
N HIS A 90 -8.68 0.51 6.69
CA HIS A 90 -9.86 0.63 7.54
C HIS A 90 -10.90 1.65 7.06
N ILE A 91 -10.53 2.50 6.10
CA ILE A 91 -11.40 3.52 5.51
C ILE A 91 -11.59 3.32 4.00
N MET A 92 -11.24 2.14 3.47
CA MET A 92 -11.42 1.84 2.04
C MET A 92 -12.86 2.00 1.55
N PHE A 93 -13.85 1.82 2.41
CA PHE A 93 -15.25 2.01 2.08
C PHE A 93 -15.61 3.49 1.75
N LEU A 94 -14.77 4.44 2.14
CA LEU A 94 -14.94 5.84 1.75
C LEU A 94 -14.50 6.12 0.32
N ILE A 95 -13.59 5.31 -0.23
CA ILE A 95 -13.02 5.54 -1.57
C ILE A 95 -14.11 5.59 -2.65
N PRO A 96 -15.05 4.63 -2.76
CA PRO A 96 -16.14 4.72 -3.73
C PRO A 96 -16.98 5.99 -3.58
N LEU A 97 -17.28 6.42 -2.36
CA LEU A 97 -18.06 7.65 -2.10
C LEU A 97 -17.31 8.90 -2.56
N ILE A 98 -16.01 8.96 -2.29
CA ILE A 98 -15.13 10.04 -2.72
C ILE A 98 -15.02 10.08 -4.25
N LEU A 99 -14.87 8.92 -4.91
CA LEU A 99 -14.83 8.80 -6.37
C LEU A 99 -16.13 9.31 -7.01
N ILE A 100 -17.29 8.86 -6.51
CA ILE A 100 -18.61 9.30 -7.01
C ILE A 100 -18.73 10.80 -6.84
N THR A 101 -18.40 11.37 -5.68
CA THR A 101 -18.50 12.80 -5.40
C THR A 101 -17.61 13.62 -6.32
N GLY A 102 -16.30 13.26 -6.43
CA GLY A 102 -15.35 13.99 -7.25
C GLY A 102 -15.69 13.95 -8.74
N PHE A 103 -16.08 12.79 -9.26
CA PHE A 103 -16.51 12.65 -10.65
C PHE A 103 -17.84 13.36 -10.92
N SER A 104 -18.80 13.36 -9.99
CA SER A 104 -20.05 14.10 -10.12
C SER A 104 -19.80 15.59 -10.19
N PHE A 105 -18.93 16.12 -9.36
CA PHE A 105 -18.59 17.55 -9.38
C PHE A 105 -17.89 17.93 -10.69
N LEU A 106 -16.99 17.11 -11.18
CA LEU A 106 -16.34 17.35 -12.48
C LEU A 106 -17.35 17.31 -13.63
N TYR A 107 -18.29 16.36 -13.61
CA TYR A 107 -19.37 16.26 -14.62
C TYR A 107 -20.25 17.53 -14.61
N LEU A 108 -20.67 18.00 -13.43
CA LEU A 108 -21.46 19.22 -13.28
C LEU A 108 -20.68 20.47 -13.69
N PHE A 109 -19.37 20.50 -13.46
CA PHE A 109 -18.54 21.60 -13.89
C PHE A 109 -18.50 21.68 -15.42
N ASN A 110 -18.12 20.58 -16.09
CA ASN A 110 -18.11 20.50 -17.53
C ASN A 110 -18.18 19.05 -18.02
N ARG A 111 -19.31 18.69 -18.65
CA ARG A 111 -19.57 17.34 -19.17
C ARG A 111 -18.53 16.87 -20.19
N LYS A 112 -18.07 17.74 -21.09
CA LYS A 112 -17.09 17.37 -22.12
C LYS A 112 -15.72 17.06 -21.49
N ILE A 113 -15.26 17.92 -20.58
CA ILE A 113 -14.03 17.71 -19.83
C ILE A 113 -14.11 16.42 -19.04
N PHE A 114 -15.24 16.16 -18.35
CA PHE A 114 -15.46 14.92 -17.60
C PHE A 114 -15.33 13.69 -18.50
N ILE A 115 -15.97 13.66 -19.67
CA ILE A 115 -15.93 12.50 -20.57
C ILE A 115 -14.47 12.26 -21.03
N VAL A 116 -13.76 13.28 -21.46
CA VAL A 116 -12.40 13.12 -22.00
C VAL A 116 -11.42 12.73 -20.88
N LEU A 117 -11.32 13.53 -19.84
CA LEU A 117 -10.35 13.29 -18.77
C LEU A 117 -10.74 12.08 -17.89
N GLY A 118 -12.03 11.87 -17.67
CA GLY A 118 -12.54 10.70 -16.92
C GLY A 118 -12.21 9.40 -17.66
N SER A 119 -12.50 9.31 -18.96
CA SER A 119 -12.16 8.13 -19.77
C SER A 119 -10.65 7.89 -19.78
N PHE A 120 -9.85 8.93 -19.98
CA PHE A 120 -8.38 8.82 -19.92
C PHE A 120 -7.91 8.31 -18.56
N THR A 121 -8.46 8.85 -17.47
CA THR A 121 -8.10 8.44 -16.10
C THR A 121 -8.44 6.96 -15.86
N VAL A 122 -9.62 6.50 -16.29
CA VAL A 122 -10.03 5.09 -16.13
C VAL A 122 -9.13 4.17 -16.93
N ILE A 123 -8.86 4.49 -18.21
CA ILE A 123 -7.97 3.70 -19.06
C ILE A 123 -6.57 3.61 -18.45
N PHE A 124 -6.00 4.76 -18.09
CA PHE A 124 -4.65 4.82 -17.51
C PHE A 124 -4.56 4.05 -16.18
N PHE A 125 -5.54 4.23 -15.28
CA PHE A 125 -5.62 3.50 -14.02
C PHE A 125 -5.70 1.99 -14.26
N THR A 126 -6.50 1.55 -15.22
CA THR A 126 -6.65 0.13 -15.56
C THR A 126 -5.33 -0.44 -16.09
N LEU A 127 -4.67 0.26 -17.01
CA LEU A 127 -3.38 -0.19 -17.55
C LEU A 127 -2.30 -0.28 -16.48
N GLU A 128 -2.22 0.72 -15.58
CA GLU A 128 -1.26 0.66 -14.47
C GLU A 128 -1.56 -0.52 -13.55
N ASN A 129 -2.83 -0.76 -13.21
CA ASN A 129 -3.20 -1.87 -12.32
C ASN A 129 -2.96 -3.25 -12.94
N ILE A 130 -3.11 -3.40 -14.25
CA ILE A 130 -2.72 -4.61 -14.96
C ILE A 130 -1.20 -4.80 -14.88
N ASN A 131 -0.43 -3.73 -15.10
CA ASN A 131 1.03 -3.78 -15.09
C ASN A 131 1.61 -4.16 -13.71
N ILE A 132 1.01 -3.68 -12.62
CA ILE A 132 1.48 -3.96 -11.26
C ILE A 132 0.86 -5.21 -10.63
N ASN A 133 0.05 -5.99 -11.39
CA ASN A 133 -0.55 -7.23 -10.88
C ASN A 133 0.55 -8.24 -10.42
N PRO A 134 0.42 -8.87 -9.23
CA PRO A 134 -0.73 -8.90 -8.31
C PRO A 134 -0.69 -7.84 -7.18
N TYR A 135 0.09 -6.78 -7.32
CA TYR A 135 0.36 -5.80 -6.25
C TYR A 135 -0.51 -4.53 -6.35
N GLN A 136 -1.73 -4.61 -6.89
CA GLN A 136 -2.61 -3.45 -7.15
C GLN A 136 -2.89 -2.59 -5.92
N TYR A 137 -2.94 -3.19 -4.73
CA TYR A 137 -3.14 -2.46 -3.47
C TYR A 137 -1.99 -1.48 -3.15
N THR A 138 -0.81 -1.67 -3.76
CA THR A 138 0.32 -0.75 -3.61
C THR A 138 0.22 0.46 -4.53
N TRP A 139 -0.79 0.51 -5.41
CA TRP A 139 -0.96 1.61 -6.36
C TRP A 139 -1.03 2.97 -5.67
N MET A 140 -0.34 3.93 -6.25
CA MET A 140 -0.36 5.34 -5.87
C MET A 140 -0.51 6.21 -7.11
N ASN A 141 -1.11 7.38 -6.96
CA ASN A 141 -1.28 8.31 -8.06
C ASN A 141 0.05 8.96 -8.50
N SER A 142 0.02 9.72 -9.59
CA SER A 142 1.23 10.32 -10.18
C SER A 142 1.95 11.31 -9.27
N SER A 143 1.27 11.93 -8.30
CA SER A 143 1.93 12.85 -7.36
C SER A 143 2.85 12.13 -6.37
N ALA A 144 2.54 10.89 -5.99
CA ALA A 144 3.42 10.09 -5.15
C ALA A 144 4.75 9.75 -5.84
N LYS A 145 4.73 9.65 -7.17
CA LYS A 145 5.90 9.29 -7.98
C LYS A 145 6.96 10.40 -8.06
N ILE A 146 6.65 11.61 -7.59
CA ILE A 146 7.62 12.71 -7.43
C ILE A 146 8.58 12.42 -6.28
N PHE A 147 8.12 11.64 -5.29
CA PHE A 147 8.92 11.22 -4.16
C PHE A 147 9.60 9.87 -4.44
N ASP A 148 10.67 9.56 -3.73
CA ASP A 148 11.21 8.20 -3.68
C ASP A 148 10.23 7.33 -2.85
N ILE A 149 9.38 6.56 -3.55
CA ILE A 149 8.32 5.77 -2.91
C ILE A 149 8.92 4.77 -1.92
N ASN A 150 10.04 4.13 -2.26
CA ASN A 150 10.68 3.14 -1.39
C ASN A 150 11.13 3.71 -0.05
N LYS A 151 11.51 5.00 -0.01
CA LYS A 151 11.93 5.67 1.22
C LYS A 151 10.78 6.32 1.97
N ASN A 152 9.78 6.79 1.24
CA ASN A 152 8.73 7.63 1.81
C ASN A 152 7.45 6.88 2.17
N PHE A 153 7.18 5.73 1.55
CA PHE A 153 5.93 5.01 1.76
C PHE A 153 6.17 3.52 2.01
N GLU A 154 5.31 2.94 2.83
CA GLU A 154 5.20 1.49 2.94
C GLU A 154 4.43 0.96 1.73
N THR A 155 4.96 -0.07 1.05
CA THR A 155 4.36 -0.59 -0.20
C THR A 155 3.70 -1.95 0.00
N ASP A 156 4.44 -3.00 0.31
CA ASP A 156 3.90 -4.37 0.44
C ASP A 156 3.54 -4.71 1.90
N TYR A 157 2.58 -3.98 2.49
CA TYR A 157 2.19 -4.22 3.88
C TYR A 157 1.46 -5.57 4.11
N TRP A 158 0.89 -6.16 3.08
CA TRP A 158 0.29 -7.50 3.16
C TRP A 158 1.29 -8.63 2.91
N GLY A 159 2.47 -8.31 2.38
CA GLY A 159 3.51 -9.27 2.13
C GLY A 159 3.15 -10.26 1.02
N ILE A 160 2.44 -9.83 -0.02
CA ILE A 160 2.09 -10.68 -1.17
C ILE A 160 3.35 -11.16 -1.89
N SER A 161 4.42 -10.34 -1.89
CA SER A 161 5.74 -10.73 -2.40
C SER A 161 6.28 -12.01 -1.77
N ASN A 162 5.91 -12.30 -0.52
CA ASN A 162 6.34 -13.51 0.18
C ASN A 162 5.95 -14.81 -0.55
N LYS A 163 4.87 -14.80 -1.34
CA LYS A 163 4.48 -15.96 -2.16
C LYS A 163 5.55 -16.27 -3.21
N ASN A 164 6.01 -15.26 -3.95
CA ASN A 164 7.02 -15.44 -4.99
C ASN A 164 8.40 -15.74 -4.39
N LEU A 165 8.76 -15.06 -3.29
CA LEU A 165 10.00 -15.33 -2.56
C LEU A 165 10.03 -16.77 -2.01
N SER A 166 8.93 -17.27 -1.46
CA SER A 166 8.81 -18.67 -0.98
C SER A 166 8.92 -19.68 -2.11
N LYS A 167 8.28 -19.41 -3.27
CA LYS A 167 8.39 -20.25 -4.45
C LYS A 167 9.84 -20.32 -4.95
N LYS A 168 10.58 -19.19 -4.89
CA LYS A 168 11.99 -19.16 -5.28
C LYS A 168 12.86 -19.98 -4.34
N ILE A 169 12.61 -19.96 -3.02
CA ILE A 169 13.28 -20.83 -2.05
C ILE A 169 13.05 -22.30 -2.42
N GLU A 170 11.80 -22.67 -2.71
CA GLU A 170 11.45 -24.06 -3.09
C GLU A 170 12.15 -24.51 -4.36
N GLN A 171 12.37 -23.63 -5.32
CA GLN A 171 13.10 -23.94 -6.55
C GLN A 171 14.61 -24.04 -6.37
N ASP A 172 15.17 -23.30 -5.41
CA ASP A 172 16.62 -23.09 -5.29
C ASP A 172 17.28 -23.93 -4.18
N TYR A 173 16.52 -24.38 -3.16
CA TYR A 173 17.08 -25.00 -1.96
C TYR A 173 17.91 -26.26 -2.24
N VAL A 174 17.53 -27.05 -3.23
CA VAL A 174 18.24 -28.29 -3.60
C VAL A 174 19.65 -27.98 -4.08
N ASN A 175 19.82 -26.89 -4.85
CA ASN A 175 21.11 -26.47 -5.41
C ASN A 175 22.01 -25.79 -4.38
N LYS A 176 21.49 -25.44 -3.20
CA LYS A 176 22.15 -24.60 -2.18
C LYS A 176 22.54 -25.36 -0.90
N LYS A 177 22.68 -26.68 -0.91
CA LYS A 177 22.97 -27.49 0.29
C LYS A 177 22.05 -27.16 1.50
N PHE A 178 20.87 -26.60 1.23
CA PHE A 178 19.88 -26.20 2.23
C PHE A 178 18.92 -27.37 2.48
N ILE A 179 18.69 -27.69 3.74
CA ILE A 179 17.72 -28.73 4.12
C ILE A 179 16.47 -28.09 4.71
N LYS A 180 15.31 -28.73 4.57
CA LYS A 180 14.01 -28.18 4.99
C LYS A 180 13.88 -27.97 6.50
N GLN A 181 14.80 -28.46 7.30
CA GLN A 181 14.91 -28.22 8.74
C GLN A 181 15.67 -26.92 9.08
N ASN A 182 16.50 -26.42 8.16
CA ASN A 182 17.23 -25.18 8.39
C ASN A 182 16.27 -24.00 8.49
N CYS A 183 16.68 -22.98 9.24
CA CYS A 183 15.79 -21.83 9.52
C CYS A 183 15.76 -20.81 8.37
N ILE A 184 14.58 -20.24 8.14
CA ILE A 184 14.35 -19.12 7.23
C ILE A 184 14.04 -17.90 8.08
N TYR A 185 14.94 -16.91 8.05
CA TYR A 185 14.79 -15.67 8.82
C TYR A 185 13.92 -14.66 8.08
N GLY A 186 13.04 -13.94 8.79
CA GLY A 186 11.99 -13.12 8.17
C GLY A 186 10.84 -13.95 7.58
N GLY A 187 10.94 -15.29 7.66
CA GLY A 187 9.97 -16.23 7.10
C GLY A 187 8.63 -16.31 7.81
N GLN A 188 8.49 -15.68 8.99
CA GLN A 188 7.23 -15.72 9.76
C GLN A 188 6.01 -15.20 8.98
N TYR A 189 6.18 -14.21 8.11
CA TYR A 189 5.11 -13.69 7.26
C TYR A 189 4.89 -14.53 5.99
N ALA A 190 5.83 -15.42 5.68
CA ALA A 190 5.79 -16.33 4.54
C ALA A 190 5.45 -17.78 4.97
N GLU A 191 5.24 -18.00 6.25
CA GLU A 191 5.09 -19.32 6.88
C GLU A 191 4.05 -20.22 6.20
N VAL A 192 2.90 -19.64 5.83
CA VAL A 192 1.82 -20.38 5.15
C VAL A 192 2.29 -20.98 3.83
N PHE A 193 3.06 -20.22 3.05
CA PHE A 193 3.61 -20.68 1.77
C PHE A 193 4.75 -21.67 1.97
N LEU A 194 5.66 -21.38 2.90
CA LEU A 194 6.83 -22.20 3.17
C LEU A 194 6.46 -23.56 3.78
N LYS A 195 5.47 -23.63 4.67
CA LYS A 195 4.93 -24.89 5.20
C LYS A 195 4.36 -25.79 4.10
N LYS A 196 3.69 -25.19 3.09
CA LYS A 196 3.18 -25.93 1.93
C LYS A 196 4.30 -26.64 1.16
N TYR A 197 5.52 -26.06 1.13
CA TYR A 197 6.69 -26.65 0.52
C TYR A 197 7.47 -27.57 1.46
N GLY A 198 6.99 -27.77 2.70
CA GLY A 198 7.56 -28.70 3.68
C GLY A 198 8.71 -28.14 4.52
N PHE A 199 8.96 -26.83 4.50
CA PHE A 199 9.91 -26.18 5.41
C PHE A 199 9.34 -26.13 6.82
N LYS A 200 10.22 -26.21 7.86
CA LYS A 200 9.78 -26.39 9.26
C LYS A 200 10.25 -25.28 10.21
N CYS A 201 11.32 -24.55 9.90
CA CYS A 201 11.87 -23.54 10.81
C CYS A 201 11.71 -22.13 10.25
N PHE A 202 10.92 -21.29 10.95
CA PHE A 202 10.66 -19.89 10.58
C PHE A 202 10.98 -18.99 11.75
N LYS A 203 11.87 -18.03 11.53
CA LYS A 203 12.31 -17.08 12.54
C LYS A 203 12.02 -15.65 12.13
N SER A 204 11.92 -14.77 13.12
CA SER A 204 11.79 -13.33 12.88
C SER A 204 13.07 -12.78 12.27
N TYR A 205 12.95 -11.73 11.46
CA TYR A 205 14.12 -10.98 10.97
C TYR A 205 14.96 -10.40 12.12
N SER A 206 14.36 -10.11 13.27
CA SER A 206 15.08 -9.62 14.46
C SER A 206 16.01 -10.65 15.10
N GLU A 207 15.80 -11.92 14.82
CA GLU A 207 16.64 -13.02 15.33
C GLU A 207 17.85 -13.29 14.44
N LEU A 208 17.99 -12.57 13.32
CA LEU A 208 19.07 -12.77 12.36
C LEU A 208 20.46 -12.53 12.97
N ASP A 209 20.60 -11.52 13.84
CA ASP A 209 21.88 -11.20 14.48
C ASP A 209 22.37 -12.33 15.40
N GLY A 210 21.46 -13.20 15.85
CA GLY A 210 21.78 -14.40 16.63
C GLY A 210 21.88 -15.68 15.82
N ALA A 211 21.86 -15.62 14.48
CA ALA A 211 21.93 -16.78 13.61
C ALA A 211 23.32 -17.46 13.69
N LYS A 212 23.37 -18.65 14.29
CA LYS A 212 24.63 -19.39 14.48
C LYS A 212 24.89 -20.47 13.44
N ASN A 213 23.85 -21.01 12.84
CA ASN A 213 23.93 -22.17 11.96
C ASN A 213 23.66 -21.79 10.50
N ARG A 214 24.68 -21.79 9.69
CA ARG A 214 24.57 -21.69 8.24
C ARG A 214 24.45 -23.08 7.61
N PRO A 215 23.87 -23.25 6.42
CA PRO A 215 23.28 -22.22 5.59
C PRO A 215 21.83 -21.83 6.01
N TYR A 216 21.41 -20.60 5.68
CA TYR A 216 20.04 -20.16 5.90
C TYR A 216 19.57 -19.15 4.83
N TYR A 217 18.25 -19.06 4.64
CA TYR A 217 17.64 -18.03 3.83
C TYR A 217 17.14 -16.85 4.68
N VAL A 218 17.16 -15.65 4.10
CA VAL A 218 16.62 -14.44 4.71
C VAL A 218 15.61 -13.81 3.76
N ILE A 219 14.37 -13.65 4.22
CA ILE A 219 13.33 -12.86 3.55
C ILE A 219 13.32 -11.47 4.19
N LYS A 220 13.65 -10.45 3.42
CA LYS A 220 13.57 -9.05 3.83
C LYS A 220 12.42 -8.40 3.09
N ASN A 221 11.31 -8.17 3.78
CA ASN A 221 10.16 -7.45 3.25
C ASN A 221 10.26 -5.94 3.52
N VAL A 222 9.32 -5.15 2.99
CA VAL A 222 9.33 -3.68 3.11
C VAL A 222 9.28 -3.19 4.55
N ARG A 223 8.61 -3.92 5.47
CA ARG A 223 8.59 -3.57 6.91
C ARG A 223 9.98 -3.65 7.56
N ASN A 224 10.90 -4.34 6.92
CA ASN A 224 12.29 -4.47 7.36
C ASN A 224 13.27 -3.55 6.60
N VAL A 225 12.77 -2.63 5.76
CA VAL A 225 13.61 -1.74 4.91
C VAL A 225 14.64 -0.95 5.72
N LYS A 226 14.27 -0.50 6.93
CA LYS A 226 15.19 0.23 7.81
C LYS A 226 16.34 -0.61 8.38
N ARG A 227 16.28 -1.94 8.26
CA ARG A 227 17.35 -2.82 8.72
C ARG A 227 18.41 -2.98 7.63
N SER A 228 19.65 -3.11 8.03
CA SER A 228 20.75 -3.40 7.10
C SER A 228 20.48 -4.68 6.31
N ASN A 229 21.08 -4.80 5.14
CA ASN A 229 21.07 -6.06 4.42
C ASN A 229 21.84 -7.11 5.22
N PRO A 230 21.50 -8.41 5.08
CA PRO A 230 22.26 -9.47 5.74
C PRO A 230 23.71 -9.43 5.28
N LYS A 231 24.65 -9.52 6.23
CA LYS A 231 26.07 -9.55 5.94
C LYS A 231 26.50 -10.92 5.43
N ASP A 232 27.44 -10.95 4.52
CA ASP A 232 28.01 -12.19 3.94
C ASP A 232 26.95 -13.12 3.34
N CYS A 233 25.95 -12.53 2.67
CA CYS A 233 24.87 -13.24 2.03
C CYS A 233 24.74 -12.79 0.57
N SER A 234 24.39 -13.71 -0.31
CA SER A 234 24.14 -13.45 -1.72
C SER A 234 22.66 -13.10 -1.96
N LEU A 235 22.38 -12.04 -2.73
CA LEU A 235 21.02 -11.72 -3.17
C LEU A 235 20.57 -12.73 -4.23
N ILE A 236 19.47 -13.42 -3.99
CA ILE A 236 18.88 -14.41 -4.90
C ILE A 236 17.78 -13.80 -5.76
N LEU A 237 16.91 -13.02 -5.15
CA LEU A 237 15.78 -12.40 -5.83
C LEU A 237 15.45 -11.07 -5.18
N ASN A 238 15.17 -10.07 -6.01
CA ASN A 238 14.56 -8.81 -5.59
C ASN A 238 13.20 -8.69 -6.29
N GLU A 239 12.13 -8.80 -5.52
CA GLU A 239 10.77 -8.65 -6.02
C GLU A 239 10.45 -7.18 -6.14
N LYS A 240 10.14 -6.74 -7.35
CA LYS A 240 9.93 -5.32 -7.68
C LYS A 240 8.97 -5.16 -8.85
N TYR A 241 8.40 -3.96 -8.97
CA TYR A 241 7.66 -3.55 -10.16
C TYR A 241 7.96 -2.09 -10.50
N ASN A 242 7.55 -1.66 -11.70
CA ASN A 242 7.63 -0.28 -12.16
C ASN A 242 6.25 0.21 -12.56
N TYR A 243 5.95 1.48 -12.33
CA TYR A 243 4.79 2.12 -12.93
C TYR A 243 5.05 2.40 -14.43
N ILE A 244 3.99 2.44 -15.25
CA ILE A 244 4.09 2.61 -16.70
C ILE A 244 4.86 3.88 -17.09
N LEU A 245 4.62 5.01 -16.41
CA LEU A 245 5.23 6.31 -16.68
C LEU A 245 6.33 6.71 -15.69
N SER A 246 6.86 5.78 -14.91
CA SER A 246 7.90 6.06 -13.94
C SER A 246 9.10 5.15 -14.15
N LYS A 247 10.29 5.72 -14.12
CA LYS A 247 11.55 4.96 -14.12
C LYS A 247 11.87 4.40 -12.72
N GLN A 248 11.08 4.72 -11.70
CA GLN A 248 11.32 4.29 -10.33
C GLN A 248 10.92 2.84 -10.16
N GLU A 249 11.88 2.01 -9.73
CA GLU A 249 11.63 0.63 -9.31
C GLU A 249 11.07 0.63 -7.88
N ILE A 250 9.94 -0.04 -7.69
CA ILE A 250 9.29 -0.19 -6.39
C ILE A 250 9.66 -1.55 -5.84
N ASN A 251 10.43 -1.54 -4.75
CA ASN A 251 10.83 -2.76 -4.07
C ASN A 251 9.72 -3.26 -3.15
N LEU A 252 9.43 -4.55 -3.23
CA LEU A 252 8.41 -5.23 -2.42
C LEU A 252 9.05 -6.15 -1.37
N GLY A 253 10.15 -6.77 -1.74
CA GLY A 253 10.88 -7.65 -0.84
C GLY A 253 12.08 -8.27 -1.54
N SER A 254 12.99 -8.83 -0.75
CA SER A 254 14.19 -9.48 -1.26
C SER A 254 14.47 -10.80 -0.55
N LEU A 255 15.04 -11.74 -1.29
CA LEU A 255 15.48 -13.05 -0.82
C LEU A 255 16.98 -13.11 -0.86
N TRP A 256 17.59 -13.49 0.25
CA TRP A 256 19.02 -13.65 0.42
C TRP A 256 19.35 -15.07 0.86
N TYR A 257 20.50 -15.55 0.46
CA TYR A 257 21.08 -16.82 0.90
C TYR A 257 22.42 -16.57 1.58
N CYS A 258 22.60 -17.16 2.73
CA CYS A 258 23.78 -17.02 3.58
C CYS A 258 24.42 -18.41 3.75
N ASP A 259 25.60 -18.58 3.15
CA ASP A 259 26.39 -19.81 3.19
C ASP A 259 27.17 -19.94 4.49
#